data_18802d848fb7b61a5d84c5d6e1be5855
#
_entry.id   18802d848fb7b61a5d84c5d6e1be5855
#
_cell.length_a   1.000
_cell.length_b   1.000
_cell.length_c   1.000
_cell.angle_alpha   90.00
_cell.angle_beta   90.00
_cell.angle_gamma   90.00
#
_symmetry.space_group_name_H-M   'P 1'
#
loop_
_entity.id
_entity.type
_entity.pdbx_description
1 polymer ?
#
loop_
_entity_poly.entity_id
_entity_poly.type
_entity_poly.pdbx_seq_one_letter_code
_entity_poly.pdbx_strand_id
1 'polypeptide(L)'
;IHKGVTVEEYVRAAERLRGTGIRLSVTLISGLGGQKMLEEHAVASAKLITTMKPDYLGFLTLLLEPGAPMLQEVKSGTMQLLTPAQVLEEMELFLTHVDSEGTVFRSNHASNYISLAGNLNRDIPAMLEKIQKSRERDAFKNESMRRL
;
A
#
# COMPACT_ATOMS: atom_id res chain seq x y z
N ILE A 1 -7.06 -6.77 -11.45
CA ILE A 1 -7.68 -7.56 -10.37
C ILE A 1 -9.19 -7.34 -10.42
N HIS A 2 -9.93 -8.43 -10.63
CA HIS A 2 -11.39 -8.38 -10.74
C HIS A 2 -12.02 -8.64 -9.36
N LYS A 3 -12.21 -7.57 -8.56
CA LYS A 3 -12.89 -7.70 -7.25
C LYS A 3 -14.42 -7.59 -7.34
N GLY A 4 -14.97 -7.26 -8.51
CA GLY A 4 -16.40 -7.13 -8.72
C GLY A 4 -17.05 -5.92 -8.04
N VAL A 5 -16.26 -4.96 -7.59
CA VAL A 5 -16.71 -3.71 -6.96
C VAL A 5 -15.95 -2.51 -7.50
N THR A 6 -16.59 -1.36 -7.56
CA THR A 6 -16.01 -0.10 -8.02
C THR A 6 -15.45 0.73 -6.86
N VAL A 7 -14.67 1.75 -7.19
CA VAL A 7 -14.16 2.73 -6.21
C VAL A 7 -15.30 3.44 -5.49
N GLU A 8 -16.36 3.81 -6.22
CA GLU A 8 -17.54 4.49 -5.67
C GLU A 8 -18.30 3.59 -4.69
N GLU A 9 -18.32 2.28 -4.91
CA GLU A 9 -18.93 1.33 -4.00
C GLU A 9 -18.14 1.18 -2.70
N TYR A 10 -16.79 1.21 -2.76
CA TYR A 10 -15.95 1.26 -1.57
C TYR A 10 -16.19 2.54 -0.77
N VAL A 11 -16.25 3.70 -1.43
CA VAL A 11 -16.51 4.98 -0.77
C VAL A 11 -17.89 4.98 -0.11
N ARG A 12 -18.95 4.54 -0.82
CA ARG A 12 -20.30 4.42 -0.25
C ARG A 12 -20.36 3.47 0.94
N ALA A 13 -19.61 2.36 0.91
CA ALA A 13 -19.52 1.44 2.04
C ALA A 13 -18.88 2.13 3.26
N ALA A 14 -17.79 2.86 3.06
CA ALA A 14 -17.14 3.62 4.14
C ALA A 14 -18.08 4.69 4.73
N GLU A 15 -18.82 5.42 3.87
CA GLU A 15 -19.80 6.42 4.30
C GLU A 15 -20.92 5.83 5.16
N ARG A 16 -21.43 4.65 4.79
CA ARG A 16 -22.46 3.94 5.56
C ARG A 16 -22.01 3.50 6.95
N LEU A 17 -20.71 3.27 7.13
CA LEU A 17 -20.15 2.87 8.43
C LEU A 17 -19.91 4.06 9.36
N ARG A 18 -19.83 5.29 8.82
CA ARG A 18 -19.61 6.49 9.64
C ARG A 18 -20.72 6.68 10.65
N GLY A 19 -20.34 6.91 11.90
CA GLY A 19 -21.30 7.15 13.00
C GLY A 19 -22.00 5.89 13.54
N THR A 20 -21.75 4.71 12.97
CA THR A 20 -22.35 3.46 13.46
C THR A 20 -21.62 2.82 14.65
N GLY A 21 -20.41 3.30 14.97
CA GLY A 21 -19.52 2.69 15.95
C GLY A 21 -18.71 1.49 15.41
N ILE A 22 -18.97 1.05 14.17
CA ILE A 22 -18.19 0.01 13.51
C ILE A 22 -16.89 0.60 12.98
N ARG A 23 -15.77 -0.04 13.32
CA ARG A 23 -14.45 0.37 12.85
C ARG A 23 -14.14 -0.19 11.48
N LEU A 24 -13.71 0.70 10.56
CA LEU A 24 -13.32 0.34 9.20
C LEU A 24 -11.81 0.05 9.15
N SER A 25 -11.46 -1.15 8.72
CA SER A 25 -10.08 -1.53 8.39
C SER A 25 -9.95 -1.77 6.88
N VAL A 26 -8.97 -1.11 6.27
CA VAL A 26 -8.67 -1.24 4.83
C VAL A 26 -7.27 -1.81 4.67
N THR A 27 -7.10 -2.66 3.66
CA THR A 27 -5.79 -3.18 3.27
C THR A 27 -5.47 -2.77 1.83
N LEU A 28 -4.31 -2.16 1.63
CA LEU A 28 -3.73 -1.88 0.31
C LEU A 28 -2.57 -2.83 0.03
N ILE A 29 -2.35 -3.13 -1.25
CA ILE A 29 -1.23 -3.96 -1.71
C ILE A 29 -0.37 -3.15 -2.67
N SER A 30 0.83 -2.79 -2.25
CA SER A 30 1.85 -2.15 -3.07
C SER A 30 2.30 -3.06 -4.21
N GLY A 31 2.57 -2.49 -5.35
CA GLY A 31 3.09 -3.19 -6.52
C GLY A 31 2.05 -3.78 -7.47
N LEU A 32 0.74 -3.64 -7.17
CA LEU A 32 -0.32 -4.15 -8.06
C LEU A 32 -0.33 -3.49 -9.44
N GLY A 33 0.13 -2.25 -9.55
CA GLY A 33 0.27 -1.52 -10.82
C GLY A 33 1.52 -1.91 -11.62
N GLY A 34 2.44 -2.68 -11.03
CA GLY A 34 3.76 -2.90 -11.61
C GLY A 34 4.54 -1.59 -11.79
N GLN A 35 5.68 -1.66 -12.50
CA GLN A 35 6.53 -0.48 -12.71
C GLN A 35 5.85 0.63 -13.53
N LYS A 36 5.01 0.23 -14.49
CA LYS A 36 4.37 1.19 -15.42
C LYS A 36 3.35 2.12 -14.74
N MET A 37 2.69 1.64 -13.69
CA MET A 37 1.61 2.37 -13.02
C MET A 37 1.95 2.69 -11.55
N LEU A 38 3.24 2.70 -11.19
CA LEU A 38 3.68 2.93 -9.82
C LEU A 38 3.11 4.23 -9.25
N GLU A 39 3.35 5.35 -9.92
CA GLU A 39 2.88 6.68 -9.49
C GLU A 39 1.35 6.76 -9.49
N GLU A 40 0.71 6.33 -10.58
CA GLU A 40 -0.75 6.36 -10.69
C GLU A 40 -1.41 5.54 -9.58
N HIS A 41 -0.89 4.34 -9.32
CA HIS A 41 -1.40 3.45 -8.28
C HIS A 41 -1.22 4.05 -6.88
N ALA A 42 -0.06 4.64 -6.58
CA ALA A 42 0.21 5.31 -5.31
C ALA A 42 -0.76 6.47 -5.07
N VAL A 43 -0.88 7.38 -6.04
CA VAL A 43 -1.72 8.59 -5.93
C VAL A 43 -3.21 8.24 -5.89
N ALA A 44 -3.67 7.30 -6.73
CA ALA A 44 -5.07 6.85 -6.70
C ALA A 44 -5.43 6.18 -5.38
N SER A 45 -4.53 5.35 -4.84
CA SER A 45 -4.70 4.72 -3.53
C SER A 45 -4.75 5.76 -2.40
N ALA A 46 -3.90 6.78 -2.43
CA ALA A 46 -3.91 7.87 -1.47
C ALA A 46 -5.24 8.66 -1.51
N LYS A 47 -5.73 8.99 -2.70
CA LYS A 47 -7.03 9.66 -2.89
C LYS A 47 -8.20 8.83 -2.35
N LEU A 48 -8.17 7.51 -2.60
CA LEU A 48 -9.19 6.61 -2.09
C LEU A 48 -9.21 6.60 -0.56
N ILE A 49 -8.07 6.45 0.10
CA ILE A 49 -7.95 6.47 1.57
C ILE A 49 -8.35 7.83 2.14
N THR A 50 -7.95 8.93 1.51
CA THR A 50 -8.36 10.30 1.88
C THR A 50 -9.89 10.46 1.88
N THR A 51 -10.58 9.82 0.93
CA THR A 51 -12.05 9.87 0.84
C THR A 51 -12.71 8.92 1.83
N MET A 52 -12.20 7.70 1.98
CA MET A 52 -12.77 6.69 2.87
C MET A 52 -12.54 6.99 4.35
N LYS A 53 -11.39 7.56 4.71
CA LYS A 53 -10.96 7.86 6.10
C LYS A 53 -11.16 6.67 7.03
N PRO A 54 -10.52 5.53 6.78
CA PRO A 54 -10.67 4.34 7.61
C PRO A 54 -10.04 4.55 8.99
N ASP A 55 -10.50 3.78 10.00
CA ASP A 55 -9.84 3.75 11.32
C ASP A 55 -8.45 3.10 11.25
N TYR A 56 -8.31 2.06 10.42
CA TYR A 56 -7.07 1.29 10.26
C TYR A 56 -6.71 1.11 8.80
N LEU A 57 -5.44 1.24 8.48
CA LEU A 57 -4.89 0.98 7.16
C LEU A 57 -3.69 0.03 7.26
N GLY A 58 -3.84 -1.16 6.68
CA GLY A 58 -2.76 -2.11 6.44
C GLY A 58 -2.14 -1.89 5.06
N PHE A 59 -0.81 -1.89 4.98
CA PHE A 59 -0.08 -1.79 3.72
C PHE A 59 0.81 -3.02 3.54
N LEU A 60 0.53 -3.80 2.51
CA LEU A 60 1.25 -5.03 2.16
C LEU A 60 2.02 -4.83 0.86
N THR A 61 3.03 -5.64 0.62
CA THR A 61 3.71 -5.69 -0.68
C THR A 61 3.30 -6.95 -1.44
N LEU A 62 3.03 -6.80 -2.73
CA LEU A 62 2.66 -7.90 -3.61
C LEU A 62 3.64 -9.06 -3.52
N LEU A 63 3.12 -10.25 -3.26
CA LEU A 63 3.77 -11.54 -3.42
C LEU A 63 2.92 -12.39 -4.35
N LEU A 64 3.53 -13.01 -5.32
CA LEU A 64 2.84 -13.86 -6.29
C LEU A 64 3.06 -15.34 -5.93
N GLU A 65 1.99 -15.99 -5.57
CA GLU A 65 1.99 -17.44 -5.34
C GLU A 65 1.98 -18.23 -6.66
N PRO A 66 2.55 -19.44 -6.66
CA PRO A 66 2.43 -20.35 -7.78
C PRO A 66 0.97 -20.57 -8.17
N GLY A 67 0.65 -20.40 -9.47
CA GLY A 67 -0.72 -20.51 -9.98
C GLY A 67 -1.51 -19.21 -10.03
N ALA A 68 -1.02 -18.11 -9.46
CA ALA A 68 -1.66 -16.81 -9.62
C ALA A 68 -1.68 -16.38 -11.09
N PRO A 69 -2.83 -15.96 -11.66
CA PRO A 69 -2.91 -15.53 -13.08
C PRO A 69 -1.91 -14.43 -13.43
N MET A 70 -1.69 -13.47 -12.52
CA MET A 70 -0.73 -12.38 -12.69
C MET A 70 0.71 -12.86 -12.89
N LEU A 71 1.05 -14.08 -12.43
CA LEU A 71 2.38 -14.66 -12.65
C LEU A 71 2.67 -14.89 -14.14
N GLN A 72 1.64 -15.13 -14.95
CA GLN A 72 1.80 -15.27 -16.40
C GLN A 72 2.13 -13.92 -17.06
N GLU A 73 1.52 -12.83 -16.59
CA GLU A 73 1.83 -11.48 -17.06
C GLU A 73 3.28 -11.09 -16.75
N VAL A 74 3.78 -11.48 -15.58
CA VAL A 74 5.18 -11.28 -15.21
C VAL A 74 6.12 -12.13 -16.09
N LYS A 75 5.79 -13.41 -16.30
CA LYS A 75 6.60 -14.32 -17.14
C LYS A 75 6.64 -13.89 -18.60
N SER A 76 5.57 -13.34 -19.14
CA SER A 76 5.50 -12.81 -20.51
C SER A 76 6.17 -11.44 -20.66
N GLY A 77 6.56 -10.78 -19.55
CA GLY A 77 7.11 -9.42 -19.56
C GLY A 77 6.07 -8.32 -19.74
N THR A 78 4.78 -8.66 -19.77
CA THR A 78 3.69 -7.69 -19.86
C THR A 78 3.59 -6.84 -18.59
N MET A 79 3.89 -7.43 -17.44
CA MET A 79 4.01 -6.78 -16.15
C MET A 79 5.43 -6.94 -15.58
N GLN A 80 6.00 -5.86 -15.09
CA GLN A 80 7.26 -5.87 -14.34
C GLN A 80 6.98 -5.56 -12.87
N LEU A 81 7.42 -6.47 -11.98
CA LEU A 81 7.30 -6.27 -10.54
C LEU A 81 8.17 -5.10 -10.08
N LEU A 82 7.76 -4.45 -9.00
CA LEU A 82 8.56 -3.41 -8.36
C LEU A 82 9.80 -4.02 -7.72
N THR A 83 10.93 -3.34 -7.84
CA THR A 83 12.12 -3.59 -7.02
C THR A 83 11.86 -3.12 -5.58
N PRO A 84 12.67 -3.55 -4.58
CA PRO A 84 12.55 -3.04 -3.21
C PRO A 84 12.55 -1.52 -3.12
N ALA A 85 13.44 -0.86 -3.87
CA ALA A 85 13.52 0.60 -3.93
C ALA A 85 12.25 1.24 -4.49
N GLN A 86 11.66 0.64 -5.53
CA GLN A 86 10.41 1.11 -6.12
C GLN A 86 9.19 0.88 -5.22
N VAL A 87 9.17 -0.19 -4.41
CA VAL A 87 8.14 -0.38 -3.39
C VAL A 87 8.18 0.74 -2.35
N LEU A 88 9.38 1.16 -1.94
CA LEU A 88 9.53 2.28 -1.02
C LEU A 88 9.16 3.62 -1.68
N GLU A 89 9.47 3.80 -2.96
CA GLU A 89 9.06 4.97 -3.74
C GLU A 89 7.53 5.06 -3.84
N GLU A 90 6.85 3.96 -4.14
CA GLU A 90 5.38 3.91 -4.16
C GLU A 90 4.79 4.27 -2.79
N MET A 91 5.38 3.77 -1.70
CA MET A 91 4.95 4.07 -0.35
C MET A 91 5.21 5.54 0.03
N GLU A 92 6.33 6.12 -0.40
CA GLU A 92 6.65 7.55 -0.24
C GLU A 92 5.63 8.42 -0.96
N LEU A 93 5.33 8.11 -2.23
CA LEU A 93 4.30 8.80 -3.01
C LEU A 93 2.91 8.69 -2.36
N PHE A 94 2.54 7.51 -1.88
CA PHE A 94 1.29 7.33 -1.14
C PHE A 94 1.23 8.23 0.10
N LEU A 95 2.27 8.21 0.95
CA LEU A 95 2.32 8.98 2.20
C LEU A 95 2.33 10.49 1.97
N THR A 96 2.91 10.97 0.87
CA THR A 96 2.92 12.40 0.51
C THR A 96 1.59 12.91 -0.05
N HIS A 97 0.72 12.02 -0.52
CA HIS A 97 -0.56 12.40 -1.13
C HIS A 97 -1.80 12.05 -0.28
N VAL A 98 -1.64 11.25 0.78
CA VAL A 98 -2.75 10.87 1.64
C VAL A 98 -3.05 11.93 2.68
N ASP A 99 -4.35 12.22 2.88
CA ASP A 99 -4.88 13.04 3.97
C ASP A 99 -5.99 12.28 4.71
N SER A 100 -5.62 11.60 5.79
CA SER A 100 -6.56 10.80 6.60
C SER A 100 -6.16 10.85 8.06
N GLU A 101 -6.39 12.01 8.69
CA GLU A 101 -6.01 12.26 10.07
C GLU A 101 -6.61 11.22 11.02
N GLY A 102 -5.77 10.67 11.90
CA GLY A 102 -6.16 9.71 12.91
C GLY A 102 -6.22 8.26 12.44
N THR A 103 -6.12 7.98 11.14
CA THR A 103 -6.01 6.61 10.62
C THR A 103 -4.75 5.94 11.15
N VAL A 104 -4.90 4.80 11.81
CA VAL A 104 -3.77 3.99 12.29
C VAL A 104 -3.16 3.22 11.12
N PHE A 105 -1.96 3.62 10.69
CA PHE A 105 -1.21 3.00 9.60
C PHE A 105 -0.28 1.90 10.09
N ARG A 106 -0.25 0.77 9.40
CA ARG A 106 0.67 -0.35 9.64
C ARG A 106 1.18 -0.94 8.34
N SER A 107 2.50 -1.05 8.22
CA SER A 107 3.20 -1.75 7.15
C SER A 107 4.21 -2.73 7.75
N ASN A 108 3.75 -3.53 8.72
CA ASN A 108 4.59 -4.47 9.46
C ASN A 108 4.36 -5.94 9.05
N HIS A 109 3.60 -6.18 7.99
CA HIS A 109 3.39 -7.53 7.47
C HIS A 109 4.69 -8.14 6.92
N ALA A 110 4.78 -9.48 6.97
CA ALA A 110 5.98 -10.20 6.53
C ALA A 110 6.33 -10.00 5.04
N SER A 111 5.34 -9.65 4.20
CA SER A 111 5.54 -9.33 2.79
C SER A 111 6.31 -8.02 2.54
N ASN A 112 6.39 -7.11 3.51
CA ASN A 112 7.00 -5.80 3.33
C ASN A 112 8.52 -5.85 3.49
N TYR A 113 9.23 -5.00 2.72
CA TYR A 113 10.68 -4.84 2.80
C TYR A 113 11.14 -4.07 4.04
N ILE A 114 10.33 -3.12 4.50
CA ILE A 114 10.54 -2.39 5.76
C ILE A 114 9.25 -2.36 6.57
N SER A 115 9.37 -2.15 7.87
CA SER A 115 8.21 -1.99 8.75
C SER A 115 8.00 -0.52 9.08
N LEU A 116 6.80 0.02 8.78
CA LEU A 116 6.37 1.35 9.19
C LEU A 116 5.12 1.24 10.06
N ALA A 117 4.98 2.18 10.99
CA ALA A 117 3.82 2.30 11.85
C ALA A 117 3.65 3.75 12.31
N GLY A 118 2.42 4.22 12.40
CA GLY A 118 2.09 5.56 12.87
C GLY A 118 0.61 5.87 12.71
N ASN A 119 0.23 7.10 13.03
CA ASN A 119 -1.05 7.68 12.65
C ASN A 119 -0.84 8.60 11.46
N LEU A 120 -1.66 8.44 10.42
CA LEU A 120 -1.57 9.29 9.23
C LEU A 120 -1.75 10.77 9.62
N ASN A 121 -1.21 11.62 8.78
CA ASN A 121 -0.95 13.04 8.94
C ASN A 121 0.13 13.30 10.01
N ARG A 122 -0.12 12.98 11.27
CA ARG A 122 0.78 13.30 12.38
C ARG A 122 2.19 12.69 12.23
N ASP A 123 2.25 11.39 11.90
CA ASP A 123 3.50 10.63 11.93
C ASP A 123 4.12 10.43 10.52
N ILE A 124 3.51 11.00 9.47
CA ILE A 124 4.02 10.93 8.09
C ILE A 124 5.48 11.40 7.98
N PRO A 125 5.90 12.56 8.56
CA PRO A 125 7.28 12.99 8.45
C PRO A 125 8.31 11.96 8.96
N ALA A 126 8.03 11.32 10.10
CA ALA A 126 8.91 10.29 10.66
C ALA A 126 8.94 9.02 9.80
N MET A 127 7.81 8.65 9.18
CA MET A 127 7.76 7.52 8.25
C MET A 127 8.54 7.79 6.96
N LEU A 128 8.44 8.99 6.40
CA LEU A 128 9.20 9.42 5.23
C LEU A 128 10.71 9.44 5.50
N GLU A 129 11.13 9.95 6.65
CA GLU A 129 12.54 9.92 7.07
C GLU A 129 13.08 8.47 7.15
N LYS A 130 12.27 7.55 7.67
CA LYS A 130 12.66 6.13 7.75
C LYS A 130 12.77 5.49 6.37
N ILE A 131 11.85 5.81 5.44
CA ILE A 131 11.93 5.36 4.05
C ILE A 131 13.24 5.85 3.41
N GLN A 132 13.52 7.14 3.51
CA GLN A 132 14.73 7.74 2.96
C GLN A 132 16.00 7.08 3.50
N LYS A 133 16.13 6.93 4.82
CA LYS A 133 17.25 6.25 5.46
C LYS A 133 17.41 4.80 4.99
N SER A 134 16.31 4.09 4.75
CA SER A 134 16.35 2.71 4.26
C SER A 134 16.83 2.63 2.81
N ARG A 135 16.42 3.57 1.96
CA ARG A 135 16.87 3.69 0.57
C ARG A 135 18.36 4.03 0.47
N GLU A 136 18.82 5.02 1.25
CA GLU A 136 20.23 5.44 1.27
C GLU A 136 21.19 4.33 1.71
N ARG A 137 20.74 3.44 2.60
CA ARG A 137 21.54 2.34 3.15
C ARG A 137 21.35 1.02 2.44
N ASP A 138 20.49 0.95 1.42
CA ASP A 138 20.03 -0.31 0.79
C ASP A 138 19.54 -1.34 1.83
N ALA A 139 18.91 -0.85 2.90
CA ALA A 139 18.54 -1.62 4.07
C ALA A 139 17.12 -2.20 3.92
N PHE A 140 16.99 -3.22 3.08
CA PHE A 140 15.75 -3.93 2.82
C PHE A 140 15.77 -5.34 3.40
N LYS A 141 14.59 -5.83 3.79
CA LYS A 141 14.43 -7.24 4.10
C LYS A 141 14.77 -8.09 2.86
N ASN A 142 15.55 -9.13 3.04
CA ASN A 142 15.88 -10.05 1.95
C ASN A 142 14.60 -10.70 1.38
N GLU A 143 14.54 -10.89 0.06
CA GLU A 143 13.41 -11.50 -0.64
C GLU A 143 13.01 -12.86 -0.04
N SER A 144 13.99 -13.70 0.29
CA SER A 144 13.78 -15.01 0.91
C SER A 144 13.14 -14.97 2.31
N MET A 145 13.09 -13.80 2.95
CA MET A 145 12.48 -13.59 4.26
C MET A 145 11.06 -13.04 4.17
N ARG A 146 10.60 -12.70 2.95
CA ARG A 146 9.23 -12.22 2.74
C ARG A 146 8.28 -13.42 2.67
N ARG A 147 7.10 -13.26 3.27
CA ARG A 147 6.08 -14.32 3.34
C ARG A 147 4.68 -13.71 3.28
N LEU A 148 3.71 -14.53 2.85
CA LEU A 148 2.28 -14.25 3.01
C LEU A 148 1.81 -14.59 4.42
#